data_f14804af69719e4cb559141e28d2ff3e
#
_entry.id   f14804af69719e4cb559141e28d2ff3e
#
_cell.length_a   1.000
_cell.length_b   1.000
_cell.length_c   1.000
_cell.angle_alpha   90.00
_cell.angle_beta   90.00
_cell.angle_gamma   90.00
#
_symmetry.space_group_name_H-M   'P 1'
#
loop_
_entity.id
_entity.type
_entity.pdbx_description
1 polymer ?
#
loop_
_entity_poly.entity_id
_entity_poly.type
_entity_poly.pdbx_seq_one_letter_code
_entity_poly.pdbx_strand_id
1 'polypeptide(L)'
;MHKKCVQRGLHARLAVAVAVVFCCLFFSPFATKALADGSFEISDWLSGYGSSSLQSIYKNNKPAMDAASTWKFTTSRVTVGGSSSTTTDFVFPTTVTNVTSTYSSSYLGNGTRVQPYSSYVAKGTRVVFPAGFNGTVSNMIFEGEVSVEAGANVTFDNVTFYKGLDNKGTSTVKNSTVVQQDLTTTDDGVLNIENTRFQNSDNSAGITLPSNKISPAKVGAAYNESVTIPWAAASKGYDTFTMANLPDGLTLSPMENDAAARKSTATISGTPTTAQKNRVVRATIKNGTSYDFTIPMMMDVEKGTVAVPTATNYDYDGQEHNGYDISAHLNVAINGTIAATHAGTYDVVMDLIDPVNYTWEDGTTSTKTGSWTIRKAHLTATYEGETVEEGKAPKLKLTVTGFVNGETADTAYQYTAPTLTAPDVSVGDHELTPTGGTAGDYDFTYVAGTLKVTKAAVQPGGQSNNQSGSQNGSQGGSQGNNQQRNETGKTEKTGKKVKSGKKSVIPDMSDPAVISTVAGFTVASVGSIAAGIALRKRA
;
A
#
# COMPACT_ATOMS: atom_id res chain seq x y z
N MET A 1 83.75 11.45 45.79
CA MET A 1 83.34 11.69 44.38
C MET A 1 81.94 11.24 44.01
N HIS A 2 81.19 10.50 44.87
CA HIS A 2 79.88 9.97 44.55
C HIS A 2 78.64 10.91 44.77
N LYS A 3 78.80 11.97 45.57
CA LYS A 3 77.69 12.92 45.83
C LYS A 3 77.48 14.00 44.79
N LYS A 4 78.48 14.33 43.95
CA LYS A 4 78.36 15.36 42.90
C LYS A 4 77.74 14.85 41.59
N CYS A 5 77.76 13.55 41.34
CA CYS A 5 77.16 12.97 40.11
C CYS A 5 75.69 12.83 40.20
N VAL A 6 75.15 12.57 41.39
CA VAL A 6 73.68 12.40 41.60
C VAL A 6 72.92 13.73 41.52
N GLN A 7 73.59 14.85 41.96
CA GLN A 7 72.98 16.17 41.91
C GLN A 7 72.91 16.75 40.48
N ARG A 8 73.88 16.43 39.61
CA ARG A 8 73.82 16.84 38.19
C ARG A 8 72.76 16.06 37.38
N GLY A 9 72.55 14.80 37.71
CA GLY A 9 71.48 13.99 37.06
C GLY A 9 70.05 14.42 37.43
N LEU A 10 69.91 14.92 38.68
CA LEU A 10 68.59 15.37 39.15
C LEU A 10 68.18 16.73 38.57
N HIS A 11 69.15 17.65 38.43
CA HIS A 11 68.91 18.96 37.80
C HIS A 11 68.69 18.85 36.30
N ALA A 12 69.36 17.93 35.59
CA ALA A 12 69.17 17.71 34.18
C ALA A 12 67.77 17.07 33.92
N ARG A 13 67.32 16.15 34.78
CA ARG A 13 66.00 15.58 34.69
C ARG A 13 64.87 16.54 35.07
N LEU A 14 65.14 17.43 36.03
CA LEU A 14 64.18 18.48 36.40
C LEU A 14 64.10 19.58 35.31
N ALA A 15 65.20 19.94 34.71
CA ALA A 15 65.25 20.92 33.62
C ALA A 15 64.57 20.38 32.34
N VAL A 16 64.74 19.09 32.01
CA VAL A 16 64.01 18.46 30.90
C VAL A 16 62.51 18.30 31.20
N ALA A 17 62.15 17.94 32.43
CA ALA A 17 60.73 17.88 32.82
C ALA A 17 60.08 19.27 32.83
N VAL A 18 60.77 20.31 33.32
CA VAL A 18 60.27 21.69 33.27
C VAL A 18 60.29 22.23 31.85
N ALA A 19 61.26 21.91 31.01
CA ALA A 19 61.28 22.31 29.60
C ALA A 19 60.18 21.60 28.81
N VAL A 20 59.85 20.30 29.07
CA VAL A 20 58.77 19.59 28.44
C VAL A 20 57.42 20.12 28.95
N VAL A 21 57.26 20.42 30.23
CA VAL A 21 56.05 21.06 30.77
C VAL A 21 55.93 22.51 30.27
N PHE A 22 57.06 23.26 30.15
CA PHE A 22 57.06 24.62 29.59
C PHE A 22 56.83 24.60 28.06
N CYS A 23 57.39 23.64 27.32
CA CYS A 23 57.06 23.44 25.90
C CYS A 23 55.61 23.00 25.74
N CYS A 24 55.10 22.15 26.60
CA CYS A 24 53.67 21.79 26.56
C CYS A 24 52.75 22.95 26.99
N LEU A 25 53.26 23.91 27.80
CA LEU A 25 52.50 25.11 28.18
C LEU A 25 52.63 26.27 27.18
N PHE A 26 53.70 26.30 26.35
CA PHE A 26 53.93 27.39 25.38
C PHE A 26 53.87 26.99 23.91
N PHE A 27 53.80 25.67 23.60
CA PHE A 27 53.61 25.15 22.25
C PHE A 27 52.38 24.26 22.11
N SER A 28 51.43 24.35 23.05
CA SER A 28 50.07 24.02 22.79
C SER A 28 49.23 25.31 22.73
N PRO A 29 49.48 26.19 21.76
CA PRO A 29 48.68 27.41 21.62
C PRO A 29 47.27 27.09 21.07
N PHE A 30 46.95 25.86 20.81
CA PHE A 30 45.69 25.44 20.20
C PHE A 30 45.15 24.17 20.85
N ALA A 31 45.20 24.11 22.20
CA ALA A 31 44.30 23.22 22.90
C ALA A 31 42.89 23.71 22.57
N THR A 32 42.36 23.17 21.52
CA THR A 32 40.98 23.27 21.11
C THR A 32 40.13 23.07 22.34
N LYS A 33 39.50 24.13 22.77
CA LYS A 33 38.56 24.10 23.88
C LYS A 33 37.27 23.44 23.35
N ALA A 34 37.29 22.11 23.26
CA ALA A 34 36.01 21.39 23.30
C ALA A 34 35.39 21.80 24.63
N LEU A 35 34.31 22.55 24.57
CA LEU A 35 33.62 22.98 25.77
C LEU A 35 33.04 21.74 26.44
N ALA A 36 32.90 21.78 27.76
CA ALA A 36 32.35 20.68 28.56
C ALA A 36 30.93 20.28 28.14
N ASP A 37 30.27 21.07 27.30
CA ASP A 37 28.95 20.86 26.73
C ASP A 37 28.94 20.11 25.37
N GLY A 38 30.06 19.56 24.92
CA GLY A 38 30.16 18.86 23.64
C GLY A 38 30.15 19.77 22.43
N SER A 39 30.45 21.08 22.60
CA SER A 39 30.51 22.02 21.49
C SER A 39 31.96 22.39 21.12
N PHE A 40 32.17 22.79 19.85
CA PHE A 40 33.39 23.37 19.35
C PHE A 40 33.15 24.82 18.94
N GLU A 41 33.93 25.74 19.47
CA GLU A 41 33.79 27.17 19.20
C GLU A 41 34.74 27.62 18.07
N ILE A 42 34.17 28.22 17.02
CA ILE A 42 34.90 28.84 15.92
C ILE A 42 34.89 30.34 16.15
N SER A 43 35.96 30.84 16.77
CA SER A 43 36.13 32.24 17.14
C SER A 43 36.95 33.02 16.12
N ASP A 44 36.97 34.35 16.24
CA ASP A 44 37.81 35.25 15.43
C ASP A 44 39.27 34.86 15.49
N TRP A 45 39.73 34.37 16.62
CA TRP A 45 41.09 33.92 16.81
C TRP A 45 41.45 32.68 15.95
N LEU A 46 40.53 31.71 15.82
CA LEU A 46 40.71 30.56 14.93
C LEU A 46 40.53 30.94 13.46
N SER A 47 39.69 31.93 13.17
CA SER A 47 39.45 32.41 11.82
C SER A 47 40.53 33.37 11.29
N GLY A 48 41.52 33.77 12.14
CA GLY A 48 42.55 34.72 11.76
C GLY A 48 41.97 36.03 11.26
N TYR A 49 40.99 36.58 11.97
CA TYR A 49 40.23 37.80 11.58
C TYR A 49 39.58 37.69 10.19
N GLY A 50 39.10 36.51 9.84
CA GLY A 50 38.42 36.25 8.58
C GLY A 50 39.33 35.86 7.42
N SER A 51 40.62 35.61 7.67
CA SER A 51 41.58 35.16 6.65
C SER A 51 41.69 33.62 6.55
N SER A 52 41.27 32.87 7.56
CA SER A 52 41.30 31.41 7.54
C SER A 52 40.01 30.82 7.02
N SER A 53 40.12 29.90 6.07
CA SER A 53 38.93 29.17 5.55
C SER A 53 38.47 28.11 6.53
N LEU A 54 37.16 27.78 6.47
CA LEU A 54 36.58 26.71 7.27
C LEU A 54 37.28 25.36 7.01
N GLN A 55 37.72 25.10 5.76
CA GLN A 55 38.53 23.92 5.41
C GLN A 55 39.86 23.89 6.20
N SER A 56 40.53 25.03 6.32
CA SER A 56 41.80 25.13 7.10
C SER A 56 41.53 24.94 8.58
N ILE A 57 40.52 25.60 9.12
CA ILE A 57 40.11 25.45 10.52
C ILE A 57 39.79 23.99 10.82
N TYR A 58 38.95 23.34 9.99
CA TYR A 58 38.57 21.94 10.15
C TYR A 58 39.79 21.01 10.05
N LYS A 59 40.63 21.17 9.02
CA LYS A 59 41.86 20.38 8.84
C LYS A 59 42.75 20.41 10.08
N ASN A 60 42.94 21.60 10.67
CA ASN A 60 43.84 21.80 11.79
C ASN A 60 43.26 21.35 13.14
N ASN A 61 41.93 21.26 13.25
CA ASN A 61 41.20 20.95 14.49
C ASN A 61 40.31 19.70 14.37
N LYS A 62 40.52 18.90 13.33
CA LYS A 62 39.64 17.79 12.96
C LYS A 62 39.23 16.88 14.12
N PRO A 63 40.15 16.38 14.96
CA PRO A 63 39.76 15.47 16.05
C PRO A 63 38.77 16.08 17.04
N ALA A 64 38.96 17.37 17.38
CA ALA A 64 38.08 18.06 18.31
C ALA A 64 36.76 18.48 17.67
N MET A 65 36.77 18.85 16.39
CA MET A 65 35.59 19.22 15.64
C MET A 65 34.71 18.00 15.34
N ASP A 66 35.30 16.84 15.03
CA ASP A 66 34.56 15.58 14.83
C ASP A 66 33.97 15.02 16.14
N ALA A 67 34.62 15.30 17.28
CA ALA A 67 34.10 14.89 18.59
C ALA A 67 32.98 15.80 19.10
N ALA A 68 32.78 16.98 18.52
CA ALA A 68 31.78 17.95 18.92
C ALA A 68 30.49 17.74 18.11
N SER A 69 29.35 17.59 18.80
CA SER A 69 28.03 17.55 18.17
C SER A 69 27.51 18.94 17.78
N THR A 70 28.04 19.99 18.38
CA THR A 70 27.67 21.39 18.13
C THR A 70 28.85 22.21 17.69
N TRP A 71 28.70 22.93 16.56
CA TRP A 71 29.68 23.95 16.14
C TRP A 71 29.07 25.34 16.35
N LYS A 72 29.75 26.14 17.20
CA LYS A 72 29.34 27.51 17.53
C LYS A 72 30.26 28.51 16.84
N PHE A 73 29.71 29.30 15.92
CA PHE A 73 30.43 30.40 15.28
C PHE A 73 30.28 31.65 16.14
N THR A 74 31.38 32.08 16.75
CA THR A 74 31.46 33.30 17.57
C THR A 74 32.23 34.40 16.87
N THR A 75 32.49 34.23 15.57
CA THR A 75 33.16 35.15 14.67
C THR A 75 32.17 35.78 13.70
N SER A 76 32.44 37.02 13.31
CA SER A 76 31.62 37.73 12.34
C SER A 76 31.74 37.18 10.92
N ARG A 77 32.78 36.46 10.59
CA ARG A 77 33.05 36.02 9.23
C ARG A 77 33.97 34.79 9.18
N VAL A 78 33.49 33.71 8.58
CA VAL A 78 34.30 32.56 8.19
C VAL A 78 34.15 32.36 6.68
N THR A 79 35.27 32.27 5.96
CA THR A 79 35.23 31.96 4.52
C THR A 79 35.24 30.47 4.31
N VAL A 80 34.49 30.00 3.33
CA VAL A 80 34.57 28.64 2.81
C VAL A 80 35.29 28.69 1.49
N GLY A 81 36.42 27.95 1.37
CA GLY A 81 37.31 28.03 0.22
C GLY A 81 38.50 28.99 0.46
N GLY A 82 39.62 28.72 -0.20
CA GLY A 82 40.82 29.57 -0.13
C GLY A 82 40.72 30.80 -1.03
N SER A 83 41.60 31.75 -0.84
CA SER A 83 41.70 32.98 -1.63
C SER A 83 42.17 32.79 -3.09
N SER A 84 42.45 31.56 -3.51
CA SER A 84 42.85 31.21 -4.87
C SER A 84 41.84 30.30 -5.53
N SER A 85 41.56 30.53 -6.76
CA SER A 85 40.71 29.97 -7.80
C SER A 85 40.29 28.48 -7.77
N THR A 86 40.53 27.76 -6.71
CA THR A 86 40.03 26.39 -6.52
C THR A 86 38.78 26.40 -5.64
N THR A 87 37.63 26.30 -6.26
CA THR A 87 36.35 26.07 -5.61
C THR A 87 36.33 24.67 -5.02
N THR A 88 36.69 24.56 -3.73
CA THR A 88 36.59 23.28 -3.01
C THR A 88 35.36 23.33 -2.13
N ASP A 89 34.42 22.44 -2.34
CA ASP A 89 33.25 22.31 -1.49
C ASP A 89 33.66 22.03 -0.04
N PHE A 90 32.89 22.56 0.91
CA PHE A 90 33.02 22.17 2.30
C PHE A 90 31.90 21.18 2.63
N VAL A 91 32.29 19.95 2.98
CA VAL A 91 31.38 18.88 3.36
C VAL A 91 31.33 18.80 4.88
N PHE A 92 30.15 19.01 5.45
CA PHE A 92 29.93 18.88 6.90
C PHE A 92 30.07 17.42 7.35
N PRO A 93 30.77 17.18 8.50
CA PRO A 93 30.80 15.85 9.09
C PRO A 93 29.38 15.44 9.60
N THR A 94 29.04 14.16 9.46
CA THR A 94 27.74 13.63 9.92
C THR A 94 27.63 13.52 11.44
N THR A 95 28.74 13.70 12.17
CA THR A 95 28.76 13.75 13.64
C THR A 95 28.21 15.06 14.20
N VAL A 96 28.15 16.11 13.38
CA VAL A 96 27.62 17.40 13.77
C VAL A 96 26.11 17.43 13.62
N THR A 97 25.41 17.74 14.71
CA THR A 97 23.95 17.81 14.72
C THR A 97 23.43 19.23 14.93
N ASN A 98 24.31 20.17 15.30
CA ASN A 98 23.93 21.56 15.49
C ASN A 98 25.05 22.50 15.03
N VAL A 99 24.69 23.41 14.11
CA VAL A 99 25.58 24.48 13.61
C VAL A 99 24.89 25.80 13.89
N THR A 100 25.49 26.66 14.68
CA THR A 100 24.84 27.92 15.07
C THR A 100 25.85 29.08 15.12
N SER A 101 25.34 30.30 14.92
CA SER A 101 26.13 31.51 15.14
C SER A 101 25.53 32.30 16.30
N THR A 102 26.39 32.90 17.10
CA THR A 102 26.00 33.83 18.19
C THR A 102 25.76 35.26 17.70
N TYR A 103 26.17 35.56 16.48
CA TYR A 103 25.86 36.86 15.87
C TYR A 103 24.43 36.85 15.35
N SER A 104 23.52 37.46 16.09
CA SER A 104 22.20 37.77 15.57
C SER A 104 22.32 38.76 14.41
N SER A 105 21.62 38.50 13.34
CA SER A 105 21.42 39.47 12.25
C SER A 105 20.59 40.66 12.78
N SER A 106 21.20 41.57 13.54
CA SER A 106 20.56 42.83 13.88
C SER A 106 20.57 43.70 12.63
N TYR A 107 19.42 43.75 12.00
CA TYR A 107 19.09 44.63 10.90
C TYR A 107 19.04 46.06 11.41
N LEU A 108 20.03 46.89 11.06
CA LEU A 108 19.91 48.34 11.22
C LEU A 108 19.30 48.93 9.96
N GLY A 109 18.02 49.33 10.10
CA GLY A 109 17.31 49.99 9.03
C GLY A 109 17.96 51.30 8.67
N ASN A 110 18.11 51.50 7.39
CA ASN A 110 18.12 52.71 6.57
C ASN A 110 18.82 52.44 5.23
N GLY A 111 18.23 51.57 4.39
CA GLY A 111 18.56 51.55 2.95
C GLY A 111 19.99 51.27 2.52
N THR A 112 20.95 51.20 3.43
CA THR A 112 22.35 50.86 3.18
C THR A 112 22.58 49.42 3.65
N ARG A 113 22.99 48.58 2.75
CA ARG A 113 23.41 47.20 3.01
C ARG A 113 24.47 47.19 4.13
N VAL A 114 24.06 47.08 5.36
CA VAL A 114 24.93 46.62 6.42
C VAL A 114 24.93 45.09 6.29
N GLN A 115 26.05 44.56 5.82
CA GLN A 115 26.28 43.11 5.78
C GLN A 115 25.99 42.56 7.17
N PRO A 116 24.99 41.72 7.38
CA PRO A 116 24.83 41.10 8.68
C PRO A 116 26.00 40.17 8.89
N TYR A 117 26.67 40.35 9.98
CA TYR A 117 27.89 39.62 10.35
C TYR A 117 27.51 38.26 10.91
N SER A 118 27.19 37.32 10.07
CA SER A 118 27.11 35.92 10.41
C SER A 118 27.99 35.14 9.47
N SER A 119 28.36 33.95 9.86
CA SER A 119 29.33 33.11 9.15
C SER A 119 29.14 33.11 7.64
N TYR A 120 30.14 33.56 6.94
CA TYR A 120 30.12 33.90 5.54
C TYR A 120 30.69 32.77 4.70
N VAL A 121 29.90 32.29 3.75
CA VAL A 121 30.38 31.36 2.74
C VAL A 121 30.85 32.14 1.51
N ALA A 122 32.11 32.02 1.11
CA ALA A 122 32.65 32.77 -0.01
C ALA A 122 31.88 32.50 -1.31
N LYS A 123 31.71 33.56 -2.12
CA LYS A 123 31.10 33.48 -3.43
C LYS A 123 31.88 32.46 -4.30
N GLY A 124 31.17 31.47 -4.83
CA GLY A 124 31.71 30.42 -5.70
C GLY A 124 32.15 29.13 -4.99
N THR A 125 31.91 29.01 -3.69
CA THR A 125 32.14 27.77 -2.94
C THR A 125 30.82 27.19 -2.45
N ARG A 126 30.70 25.89 -2.53
CA ARG A 126 29.49 25.17 -2.11
C ARG A 126 29.66 24.59 -0.71
N VAL A 127 28.62 24.71 0.10
CA VAL A 127 28.49 24.01 1.38
C VAL A 127 27.63 22.79 1.16
N VAL A 128 28.10 21.61 1.55
CA VAL A 128 27.43 20.33 1.32
C VAL A 128 27.09 19.67 2.65
N PHE A 129 25.83 19.33 2.83
CA PHE A 129 25.32 18.46 3.88
C PHE A 129 25.16 17.06 3.28
N PRO A 130 26.07 16.12 3.61
CA PRO A 130 26.13 14.82 2.96
C PRO A 130 25.06 13.87 3.45
N ALA A 131 24.87 12.75 2.75
CA ALA A 131 24.06 11.64 3.22
C ALA A 131 24.40 11.25 4.66
N GLY A 132 23.37 11.04 5.50
CA GLY A 132 23.51 10.74 6.92
C GLY A 132 23.68 11.97 7.84
N PHE A 133 23.83 13.17 7.30
CA PHE A 133 23.75 14.38 8.12
C PHE A 133 22.32 14.55 8.64
N ASN A 134 22.16 14.77 9.95
CA ASN A 134 20.88 15.01 10.59
C ASN A 134 21.04 16.10 11.66
N GLY A 135 20.63 17.33 11.33
CA GLY A 135 20.89 18.41 12.25
C GLY A 135 20.23 19.74 11.91
N THR A 136 20.50 20.72 12.77
CA THR A 136 20.00 22.09 12.65
C THR A 136 21.14 23.05 12.35
N VAL A 137 20.90 23.95 11.42
CA VAL A 137 21.75 25.10 11.10
C VAL A 137 20.97 26.36 11.42
N SER A 138 21.50 27.21 12.30
CA SER A 138 20.77 28.39 12.75
C SER A 138 21.60 29.66 12.75
N ASN A 139 20.92 30.80 12.56
CA ASN A 139 21.54 32.15 12.62
C ASN A 139 22.71 32.33 11.65
N MET A 140 22.63 31.73 10.45
CA MET A 140 23.69 31.71 9.46
C MET A 140 23.32 32.49 8.21
N ILE A 141 24.31 33.05 7.54
CA ILE A 141 24.17 33.61 6.19
C ILE A 141 25.03 32.80 5.23
N PHE A 142 24.42 32.27 4.20
CA PHE A 142 25.13 31.61 3.10
C PHE A 142 25.18 32.54 1.89
N GLU A 143 26.37 33.01 1.54
CA GLU A 143 26.58 33.75 0.28
C GLU A 143 26.96 32.85 -0.89
N GLY A 144 27.39 31.62 -0.60
CA GLY A 144 27.65 30.56 -1.56
C GLY A 144 26.44 29.63 -1.75
N GLU A 145 26.59 28.69 -2.66
CA GLU A 145 25.59 27.63 -2.87
C GLU A 145 25.55 26.66 -1.68
N VAL A 146 24.37 26.21 -1.33
CA VAL A 146 24.12 25.19 -0.31
C VAL A 146 23.52 23.96 -0.97
N SER A 147 24.09 22.78 -0.72
CA SER A 147 23.57 21.51 -1.20
C SER A 147 23.24 20.59 -0.03
N VAL A 148 22.06 20.01 -0.06
CA VAL A 148 21.61 18.96 0.86
C VAL A 148 21.47 17.68 0.04
N GLU A 149 22.38 16.74 0.25
CA GLU A 149 22.43 15.52 -0.54
C GLU A 149 21.34 14.52 -0.11
N ALA A 150 21.00 13.58 -1.00
CA ALA A 150 20.03 12.53 -0.72
C ALA A 150 20.40 11.75 0.56
N GLY A 151 19.42 11.53 1.44
CA GLY A 151 19.63 10.89 2.75
C GLY A 151 20.13 11.84 3.86
N ALA A 152 20.32 13.14 3.59
CA ALA A 152 20.52 14.15 4.62
C ALA A 152 19.17 14.73 5.09
N ASN A 153 19.12 15.15 6.36
CA ASN A 153 17.99 15.85 6.97
C ASN A 153 18.50 17.11 7.68
N VAL A 154 18.13 18.28 7.16
CA VAL A 154 18.64 19.57 7.63
C VAL A 154 17.52 20.53 7.96
N THR A 155 17.52 21.07 9.18
CA THR A 155 16.68 22.21 9.54
C THR A 155 17.49 23.50 9.49
N PHE A 156 17.11 24.43 8.63
CA PHE A 156 17.63 25.79 8.56
C PHE A 156 16.68 26.74 9.31
N ASP A 157 17.15 27.34 10.41
CA ASP A 157 16.35 28.22 11.24
C ASP A 157 17.00 29.59 11.33
N ASN A 158 16.31 30.64 10.92
CA ASN A 158 16.82 32.00 10.86
C ASN A 158 18.12 32.09 10.01
N VAL A 159 18.06 31.53 8.79
CA VAL A 159 19.15 31.49 7.83
C VAL A 159 18.85 32.41 6.65
N THR A 160 19.89 33.07 6.11
CA THR A 160 19.78 33.81 4.85
C THR A 160 20.54 33.12 3.72
N PHE A 161 19.87 32.84 2.62
CA PHE A 161 20.45 32.28 1.40
C PHE A 161 20.58 33.35 0.33
N TYR A 162 21.81 33.62 -0.15
CA TYR A 162 22.09 34.54 -1.27
C TYR A 162 22.27 33.82 -2.61
N LYS A 163 22.53 32.51 -2.60
CA LYS A 163 22.75 31.67 -3.79
C LYS A 163 21.77 30.51 -3.90
N GLY A 164 20.77 30.50 -3.01
CA GLY A 164 19.77 29.46 -2.98
C GLY A 164 20.22 28.18 -2.28
N LEU A 165 19.36 27.18 -2.38
CA LEU A 165 19.53 25.86 -1.80
C LEU A 165 19.18 24.81 -2.87
N ASP A 166 20.12 23.89 -3.12
CA ASP A 166 19.90 22.68 -3.92
C ASP A 166 19.60 21.51 -2.98
N ASN A 167 18.34 21.13 -2.86
CA ASN A 167 17.87 20.09 -1.96
C ASN A 167 17.57 18.78 -2.69
N LYS A 168 18.32 17.74 -2.37
CA LYS A 168 18.07 16.36 -2.81
C LYS A 168 17.65 15.44 -1.66
N GLY A 169 17.78 15.93 -0.42
CA GLY A 169 17.40 15.24 0.81
C GLY A 169 16.12 15.80 1.42
N THR A 170 16.08 15.87 2.74
CA THR A 170 15.01 16.52 3.50
C THR A 170 15.51 17.82 4.09
N SER A 171 14.87 18.93 3.75
CA SER A 171 15.19 20.24 4.32
C SER A 171 13.92 20.89 4.89
N THR A 172 14.07 21.52 6.06
CA THR A 172 13.09 22.45 6.62
C THR A 172 13.74 23.82 6.71
N VAL A 173 13.19 24.80 5.98
CA VAL A 173 13.65 26.19 5.97
C VAL A 173 12.61 27.02 6.70
N LYS A 174 12.94 27.50 7.90
CA LYS A 174 11.99 28.25 8.73
C LYS A 174 12.57 29.57 9.23
N ASN A 175 11.73 30.58 9.41
CA ASN A 175 12.10 31.91 9.88
C ASN A 175 13.27 32.52 9.08
N SER A 176 13.42 32.14 7.83
CA SER A 176 14.60 32.35 7.02
C SER A 176 14.35 33.37 5.90
N THR A 177 15.41 33.76 5.19
CA THR A 177 15.32 34.70 4.07
C THR A 177 16.04 34.13 2.84
N VAL A 178 15.37 34.22 1.69
CA VAL A 178 15.92 33.84 0.38
C VAL A 178 16.03 35.12 -0.47
N VAL A 179 17.24 35.41 -0.92
CA VAL A 179 17.56 36.67 -1.63
C VAL A 179 17.85 36.36 -3.09
N GLN A 180 17.00 36.83 -4.01
CA GLN A 180 17.18 36.75 -5.48
C GLN A 180 17.51 35.37 -6.05
N GLN A 181 17.27 34.33 -5.33
CA GLN A 181 17.61 32.97 -5.76
C GLN A 181 16.46 32.03 -5.51
N ASP A 182 16.45 30.96 -6.24
CA ASP A 182 15.48 29.92 -6.08
C ASP A 182 15.94 28.90 -5.03
N LEU A 183 15.01 28.40 -4.27
CA LEU A 183 15.16 27.14 -3.57
C LEU A 183 14.78 26.04 -4.55
N THR A 184 15.70 25.12 -4.82
CA THR A 184 15.43 23.99 -5.70
C THR A 184 15.30 22.71 -4.89
N THR A 185 14.45 21.81 -5.33
CA THR A 185 14.39 20.46 -4.81
C THR A 185 14.15 19.48 -5.95
N THR A 186 14.77 18.31 -5.85
CA THR A 186 14.51 17.19 -6.78
C THR A 186 13.15 16.56 -6.48
N ASP A 187 12.64 15.75 -7.38
CA ASP A 187 11.34 15.07 -7.21
C ASP A 187 11.34 14.09 -6.01
N ASP A 188 12.51 13.57 -5.62
CA ASP A 188 12.68 12.72 -4.43
C ASP A 188 13.04 13.52 -3.17
N GLY A 189 13.33 14.81 -3.31
CA GLY A 189 13.69 15.70 -2.20
C GLY A 189 12.44 16.24 -1.49
N VAL A 190 12.53 16.40 -0.18
CA VAL A 190 11.48 17.04 0.63
C VAL A 190 11.96 18.42 1.08
N LEU A 191 11.25 19.47 0.67
CA LEU A 191 11.54 20.84 1.08
C LEU A 191 10.32 21.46 1.79
N ASN A 192 10.42 21.61 3.10
CA ASN A 192 9.43 22.30 3.90
C ASN A 192 9.85 23.74 4.11
N ILE A 193 8.96 24.68 3.82
CA ILE A 193 9.16 26.12 4.05
C ILE A 193 8.15 26.58 5.08
N GLU A 194 8.64 27.27 6.11
CA GLU A 194 7.81 27.80 7.20
C GLU A 194 8.25 29.24 7.48
N ASN A 195 7.30 30.18 7.48
CA ASN A 195 7.54 31.58 7.80
C ASN A 195 8.81 32.15 7.16
N THR A 196 9.03 31.87 5.87
CA THR A 196 10.25 32.25 5.15
C THR A 196 9.98 33.38 4.17
N ARG A 197 10.88 34.37 4.16
CA ARG A 197 10.81 35.55 3.33
C ARG A 197 11.59 35.37 2.02
N PHE A 198 10.96 35.63 0.91
CA PHE A 198 11.57 35.74 -0.42
C PHE A 198 11.67 37.23 -0.77
N GLN A 199 12.87 37.69 -1.14
CA GLN A 199 13.10 39.12 -1.41
C GLN A 199 14.11 39.36 -2.52
N ASN A 200 14.07 40.57 -3.08
CA ASN A 200 15.06 41.05 -4.03
C ASN A 200 16.40 41.40 -3.36
N SER A 201 17.43 41.63 -4.17
CA SER A 201 18.77 41.99 -3.69
C SER A 201 18.80 43.32 -2.94
N ASP A 202 17.93 44.24 -3.29
CA ASP A 202 17.84 45.59 -2.69
C ASP A 202 16.95 45.63 -1.43
N ASN A 203 16.38 44.49 -1.05
CA ASN A 203 15.44 44.33 0.07
C ASN A 203 14.17 45.21 -0.06
N SER A 204 13.91 45.80 -1.23
CA SER A 204 12.77 46.71 -1.46
C SER A 204 11.45 45.95 -1.56
N ALA A 205 11.50 44.69 -1.90
CA ALA A 205 10.33 43.86 -2.08
C ALA A 205 10.57 42.45 -1.57
N GLY A 206 9.62 41.99 -0.81
CA GLY A 206 9.68 40.62 -0.29
C GLY A 206 8.31 40.15 0.12
N ILE A 207 8.08 38.88 -0.07
CA ILE A 207 6.90 38.16 0.42
C ILE A 207 7.32 37.18 1.49
N THR A 208 6.52 37.04 2.51
CA THR A 208 6.72 36.00 3.54
C THR A 208 5.66 34.95 3.34
N LEU A 209 6.11 33.72 3.13
CA LEU A 209 5.25 32.56 3.01
C LEU A 209 5.16 31.86 4.37
N PRO A 210 3.96 31.69 4.91
CA PRO A 210 3.78 30.92 6.14
C PRO A 210 4.09 29.42 5.91
N SER A 211 3.81 28.90 4.72
CA SER A 211 4.09 27.52 4.33
C SER A 211 4.14 27.38 2.81
N ASN A 212 4.88 26.42 2.32
CA ASN A 212 4.88 26.01 0.91
C ASN A 212 4.02 24.76 0.63
N LYS A 213 3.25 24.29 1.59
CA LYS A 213 2.40 23.13 1.43
C LYS A 213 1.08 23.52 0.80
N ILE A 214 0.69 22.76 -0.21
CA ILE A 214 -0.65 22.76 -0.79
C ILE A 214 -1.41 21.61 -0.14
N SER A 215 -2.70 21.82 0.15
CA SER A 215 -3.55 20.76 0.71
C SER A 215 -3.50 19.50 -0.16
N PRO A 216 -3.47 18.31 0.42
CA PRO A 216 -3.38 17.09 -0.35
C PRO A 216 -4.64 16.87 -1.21
N ALA A 217 -4.44 16.37 -2.43
CA ALA A 217 -5.50 15.87 -3.29
C ALA A 217 -5.61 14.35 -3.19
N LYS A 218 -6.66 13.77 -3.77
CA LYS A 218 -6.89 12.33 -3.78
C LYS A 218 -7.25 11.86 -5.17
N VAL A 219 -6.61 10.79 -5.64
CA VAL A 219 -6.88 10.20 -6.96
C VAL A 219 -8.37 9.90 -7.13
N GLY A 220 -8.91 10.33 -8.26
CA GLY A 220 -10.32 10.11 -8.62
C GLY A 220 -11.34 11.00 -7.91
N ALA A 221 -10.90 11.85 -6.96
CA ALA A 221 -11.78 12.79 -6.27
C ALA A 221 -11.65 14.19 -6.87
N ALA A 222 -12.75 14.92 -6.92
CA ALA A 222 -12.74 16.33 -7.33
C ALA A 222 -11.94 17.16 -6.32
N TYR A 223 -11.04 17.98 -6.83
CA TYR A 223 -10.16 18.85 -6.06
C TYR A 223 -10.43 20.32 -6.41
N ASN A 224 -10.46 21.20 -5.42
CA ASN A 224 -10.68 22.62 -5.61
C ASN A 224 -10.07 23.38 -4.42
N GLU A 225 -8.88 23.93 -4.60
CA GLU A 225 -8.10 24.59 -3.55
C GLU A 225 -7.56 25.93 -4.03
N SER A 226 -7.70 26.97 -3.22
CA SER A 226 -7.21 28.31 -3.52
C SER A 226 -5.81 28.53 -2.97
N VAL A 227 -4.87 28.84 -3.84
CA VAL A 227 -3.51 29.23 -3.49
C VAL A 227 -3.43 30.75 -3.45
N THR A 228 -3.04 31.28 -2.29
CA THR A 228 -2.96 32.73 -2.06
C THR A 228 -1.53 33.16 -1.80
N ILE A 229 -1.10 34.20 -2.52
CA ILE A 229 0.22 34.83 -2.36
C ILE A 229 0.02 36.26 -1.86
N PRO A 230 0.59 36.62 -0.70
CA PRO A 230 0.53 37.99 -0.20
C PRO A 230 1.35 38.94 -1.07
N TRP A 231 0.93 40.21 -1.17
CA TRP A 231 1.72 41.19 -1.90
C TRP A 231 2.91 41.70 -1.09
N ALA A 232 4.02 41.90 -1.77
CA ALA A 232 5.14 42.64 -1.22
C ALA A 232 4.70 44.08 -0.82
N ALA A 233 5.39 44.68 0.16
CA ALA A 233 4.99 45.93 0.78
C ALA A 233 4.69 47.07 -0.20
N ALA A 234 5.48 47.20 -1.26
CA ALA A 234 5.34 48.22 -2.30
C ALA A 234 4.55 47.78 -3.53
N SER A 235 4.10 46.52 -3.60
CA SER A 235 3.38 45.99 -4.76
C SER A 235 1.92 46.44 -4.78
N LYS A 236 1.41 46.64 -6.00
CA LYS A 236 -0.02 46.91 -6.27
C LYS A 236 -0.74 45.71 -6.89
N GLY A 237 -0.11 44.55 -6.86
CA GLY A 237 -0.58 43.30 -7.43
C GLY A 237 0.56 42.59 -8.14
N TYR A 238 0.24 41.42 -8.69
CA TYR A 238 1.15 40.68 -9.58
C TYR A 238 0.57 40.64 -10.99
N ASP A 239 1.46 40.61 -12.00
CA ASP A 239 1.06 40.52 -13.41
C ASP A 239 0.77 39.07 -13.80
N THR A 240 1.57 38.17 -13.26
CA THR A 240 1.40 36.72 -13.50
C THR A 240 1.63 35.91 -12.24
N PHE A 241 0.83 34.87 -12.12
CA PHE A 241 1.04 33.77 -11.20
C PHE A 241 0.79 32.48 -11.96
N THR A 242 1.82 31.67 -12.12
CA THR A 242 1.74 30.39 -12.81
C THR A 242 2.27 29.29 -11.93
N MET A 243 1.80 28.07 -12.18
CA MET A 243 2.30 26.86 -11.54
C MET A 243 2.70 25.85 -12.61
N ALA A 244 3.96 25.48 -12.62
CA ALA A 244 4.48 24.40 -13.44
C ALA A 244 4.49 23.10 -12.63
N ASN A 245 4.34 21.98 -13.34
CA ASN A 245 4.47 20.65 -12.76
C ASN A 245 3.32 20.26 -11.80
N LEU A 246 2.12 20.80 -12.02
CA LEU A 246 0.92 20.33 -11.33
C LEU A 246 0.71 18.84 -11.56
N PRO A 247 0.14 18.11 -10.60
CA PRO A 247 -0.29 16.72 -10.82
C PRO A 247 -1.23 16.58 -12.01
N ASP A 248 -1.12 15.45 -12.72
CA ASP A 248 -1.96 15.15 -13.87
C ASP A 248 -3.46 15.18 -13.50
N GLY A 249 -4.27 15.84 -14.33
CA GLY A 249 -5.69 16.05 -14.08
C GLY A 249 -6.02 17.31 -13.28
N LEU A 250 -5.01 18.08 -12.83
CA LEU A 250 -5.20 19.37 -12.16
C LEU A 250 -4.76 20.54 -13.05
N THR A 251 -5.47 21.64 -12.92
CA THR A 251 -5.22 22.90 -13.63
C THR A 251 -5.27 24.08 -12.68
N LEU A 252 -4.57 25.17 -13.04
CA LEU A 252 -4.62 26.43 -12.31
C LEU A 252 -5.55 27.42 -13.04
N SER A 253 -6.46 28.07 -12.29
CA SER A 253 -7.28 29.16 -12.83
C SER A 253 -6.43 30.40 -13.15
N PRO A 254 -6.95 31.36 -13.92
CA PRO A 254 -6.41 32.72 -13.96
C PRO A 254 -6.29 33.30 -12.54
N MET A 255 -5.28 34.14 -12.35
CA MET A 255 -5.02 34.82 -11.08
C MET A 255 -5.98 36.00 -10.90
N GLU A 256 -6.44 36.20 -9.68
CA GLU A 256 -7.22 37.35 -9.25
C GLU A 256 -6.44 38.18 -8.22
N ASN A 257 -6.41 39.50 -8.43
CA ASN A 257 -5.77 40.45 -7.51
C ASN A 257 -6.80 41.11 -6.61
N ASP A 258 -6.63 40.96 -5.30
CA ASP A 258 -7.43 41.66 -4.28
C ASP A 258 -6.60 42.78 -3.65
N ALA A 259 -6.88 44.01 -4.09
CA ALA A 259 -6.16 45.19 -3.61
C ALA A 259 -6.49 45.55 -2.14
N ALA A 260 -7.67 45.22 -1.66
CA ALA A 260 -8.08 45.49 -0.27
C ALA A 260 -7.36 44.52 0.69
N ALA A 261 -7.30 43.24 0.36
CA ALA A 261 -6.61 42.24 1.16
C ALA A 261 -5.12 42.14 0.84
N ARG A 262 -4.61 42.87 -0.18
CA ARG A 262 -3.22 42.87 -0.64
C ARG A 262 -2.69 41.45 -0.93
N LYS A 263 -3.45 40.69 -1.70
CA LYS A 263 -3.13 39.32 -2.06
C LYS A 263 -3.54 39.01 -3.49
N SER A 264 -2.90 38.03 -4.07
CA SER A 264 -3.30 37.41 -5.34
C SER A 264 -3.68 35.97 -5.09
N THR A 265 -4.75 35.52 -5.72
CA THR A 265 -5.29 34.18 -5.52
C THR A 265 -5.50 33.51 -6.88
N ALA A 266 -5.17 32.23 -6.98
CA ALA A 266 -5.55 31.36 -8.07
C ALA A 266 -6.02 30.02 -7.50
N THR A 267 -6.88 29.34 -8.22
CA THR A 267 -7.48 28.09 -7.76
C THR A 267 -6.91 26.90 -8.54
N ILE A 268 -6.43 25.90 -7.83
CA ILE A 268 -6.08 24.60 -8.40
C ILE A 268 -7.33 23.74 -8.37
N SER A 269 -7.77 23.26 -9.53
CA SER A 269 -8.98 22.45 -9.64
C SER A 269 -8.81 21.31 -10.64
N GLY A 270 -9.66 20.27 -10.51
CA GLY A 270 -9.68 19.10 -11.40
C GLY A 270 -9.84 17.80 -10.64
N THR A 271 -9.47 16.70 -11.27
CA THR A 271 -9.49 15.35 -10.67
C THR A 271 -8.14 14.69 -10.94
N PRO A 272 -7.29 14.52 -9.93
CA PRO A 272 -5.97 13.93 -10.15
C PRO A 272 -6.07 12.45 -10.49
N THR A 273 -5.18 11.98 -11.35
CA THR A 273 -5.19 10.61 -11.89
C THR A 273 -4.07 9.73 -11.33
N THR A 274 -3.03 10.32 -10.73
CA THR A 274 -1.85 9.60 -10.28
C THR A 274 -1.50 9.96 -8.84
N ALA A 275 -1.34 8.97 -7.99
CA ALA A 275 -0.91 9.13 -6.61
C ALA A 275 0.59 9.45 -6.55
N GLN A 276 0.95 10.46 -5.79
CA GLN A 276 2.33 10.91 -5.66
C GLN A 276 2.54 11.63 -4.34
N LYS A 277 3.67 11.36 -3.66
CA LYS A 277 4.06 12.12 -2.47
C LYS A 277 5.11 13.16 -2.83
N ASN A 278 5.08 14.27 -2.08
CA ASN A 278 6.07 15.36 -2.17
C ASN A 278 6.24 15.92 -3.59
N ARG A 279 5.15 15.96 -4.38
CA ARG A 279 5.22 16.56 -5.72
C ARG A 279 5.65 18.01 -5.63
N VAL A 280 6.73 18.35 -6.32
CA VAL A 280 7.22 19.71 -6.40
C VAL A 280 6.50 20.47 -7.51
N VAL A 281 5.65 21.40 -7.11
CA VAL A 281 4.93 22.33 -8.00
C VAL A 281 5.65 23.67 -7.95
N ARG A 282 6.13 24.18 -9.09
CA ARG A 282 6.87 25.45 -9.15
C ARG A 282 5.91 26.62 -9.37
N ALA A 283 5.69 27.40 -8.33
CA ALA A 283 4.92 28.63 -8.40
C ALA A 283 5.82 29.79 -8.83
N THR A 284 5.56 30.39 -9.98
CA THR A 284 6.27 31.59 -10.47
C THR A 284 5.36 32.80 -10.38
N ILE A 285 5.87 33.84 -9.72
CA ILE A 285 5.17 35.09 -9.48
C ILE A 285 5.97 36.23 -10.09
N LYS A 286 5.34 37.07 -10.94
CA LYS A 286 6.00 38.19 -11.61
C LYS A 286 5.22 39.49 -11.40
N ASN A 287 5.96 40.60 -11.30
CA ASN A 287 5.41 41.95 -11.30
C ASN A 287 6.33 42.87 -12.09
N GLY A 288 6.02 43.05 -13.37
CA GLY A 288 6.87 43.81 -14.30
C GLY A 288 8.28 43.28 -14.34
N THR A 289 9.25 44.19 -14.24
CA THR A 289 10.67 43.84 -14.14
C THR A 289 11.19 43.79 -12.71
N SER A 290 10.32 44.07 -11.73
CA SER A 290 10.77 44.30 -10.33
C SER A 290 10.78 43.05 -9.47
N TYR A 291 9.96 42.03 -9.81
CA TYR A 291 9.83 40.82 -9.01
C TYR A 291 9.67 39.60 -9.91
N ASP A 292 10.50 38.63 -9.72
CA ASP A 292 10.40 37.30 -10.32
C ASP A 292 10.84 36.27 -9.27
N PHE A 293 9.89 35.58 -8.69
CA PHE A 293 10.15 34.55 -7.67
C PHE A 293 9.64 33.24 -8.16
N THR A 294 10.47 32.21 -8.12
CA THR A 294 10.06 30.82 -8.29
C THR A 294 10.14 30.12 -6.95
N ILE A 295 9.01 29.65 -6.47
CA ILE A 295 8.84 29.04 -5.16
C ILE A 295 8.44 27.58 -5.34
N PRO A 296 9.21 26.63 -4.80
CA PRO A 296 8.81 25.23 -4.79
C PRO A 296 7.70 25.01 -3.77
N MET A 297 6.49 24.75 -4.27
CA MET A 297 5.35 24.33 -3.45
C MET A 297 5.34 22.80 -3.41
N MET A 298 4.92 22.25 -2.27
CA MET A 298 4.85 20.80 -2.06
C MET A 298 3.39 20.36 -2.03
N MET A 299 3.06 19.37 -2.84
CA MET A 299 1.70 18.84 -2.93
C MET A 299 1.74 17.31 -2.91
N ASP A 300 0.92 16.70 -2.06
CA ASP A 300 0.67 15.28 -2.07
C ASP A 300 -0.60 14.96 -2.87
N VAL A 301 -0.57 13.86 -3.59
CA VAL A 301 -1.75 13.22 -4.15
C VAL A 301 -1.86 11.85 -3.51
N GLU A 302 -2.85 11.69 -2.65
CA GLU A 302 -3.13 10.45 -1.96
C GLU A 302 -3.77 9.44 -2.91
N LYS A 303 -3.62 8.15 -2.62
CA LYS A 303 -4.32 7.10 -3.36
C LYS A 303 -5.83 7.25 -3.23
N GLY A 304 -6.54 6.96 -4.31
CA GLY A 304 -7.99 6.76 -4.28
C GLY A 304 -8.37 5.56 -3.41
N THR A 305 -9.62 5.53 -2.95
CA THR A 305 -10.14 4.37 -2.20
C THR A 305 -11.20 3.66 -3.00
N VAL A 306 -11.22 2.33 -2.91
CA VAL A 306 -12.17 1.45 -3.58
C VAL A 306 -12.82 0.57 -2.52
N ALA A 307 -14.14 0.52 -2.51
CA ALA A 307 -14.89 -0.38 -1.66
C ALA A 307 -14.71 -1.83 -2.13
N VAL A 308 -14.66 -2.75 -1.18
CA VAL A 308 -14.71 -4.18 -1.51
C VAL A 308 -16.13 -4.52 -1.97
N PRO A 309 -16.32 -5.11 -3.16
CA PRO A 309 -17.64 -5.53 -3.63
C PRO A 309 -18.32 -6.46 -2.64
N THR A 310 -19.62 -6.28 -2.44
CA THR A 310 -20.41 -7.09 -1.52
C THR A 310 -21.14 -8.20 -2.26
N ALA A 311 -21.24 -9.37 -1.62
CA ALA A 311 -21.95 -10.52 -2.14
C ALA A 311 -23.46 -10.39 -2.00
N THR A 312 -24.22 -10.89 -3.00
CA THR A 312 -25.64 -11.12 -2.92
C THR A 312 -25.90 -12.63 -2.91
N ASN A 313 -26.67 -13.12 -1.94
CA ASN A 313 -27.02 -14.53 -1.82
C ASN A 313 -28.48 -14.75 -2.30
N TYR A 314 -28.75 -15.94 -2.81
CA TYR A 314 -30.02 -16.31 -3.39
C TYR A 314 -30.53 -17.63 -2.82
N ASP A 315 -31.81 -17.89 -2.99
CA ASP A 315 -32.43 -19.21 -2.89
C ASP A 315 -32.55 -19.79 -4.28
N TYR A 316 -32.41 -21.09 -4.42
CA TYR A 316 -32.49 -21.77 -5.71
C TYR A 316 -33.91 -21.62 -6.29
N ASP A 317 -33.95 -21.09 -7.50
CA ASP A 317 -35.18 -20.89 -8.28
C ASP A 317 -35.07 -21.42 -9.72
N GLY A 318 -33.95 -22.09 -10.04
CA GLY A 318 -33.65 -22.61 -11.35
C GLY A 318 -33.19 -21.58 -12.38
N GLN A 319 -32.93 -20.33 -11.96
CA GLN A 319 -32.38 -19.27 -12.80
C GLN A 319 -30.89 -19.03 -12.50
N GLU A 320 -30.20 -18.42 -13.47
CA GLU A 320 -28.85 -17.96 -13.26
C GLU A 320 -28.84 -16.66 -12.43
N HIS A 321 -28.03 -16.64 -11.38
CA HIS A 321 -27.83 -15.49 -10.50
C HIS A 321 -26.39 -14.99 -10.53
N ASN A 322 -26.23 -13.65 -10.41
CA ASN A 322 -24.94 -13.00 -10.24
C ASN A 322 -24.71 -12.67 -8.77
N GLY A 323 -23.74 -13.31 -8.15
CA GLY A 323 -23.39 -13.11 -6.73
C GLY A 323 -22.68 -11.77 -6.47
N TYR A 324 -22.08 -11.17 -7.50
CA TYR A 324 -21.40 -9.88 -7.40
C TYR A 324 -21.78 -8.98 -8.58
N ASP A 325 -22.16 -7.74 -8.27
CA ASP A 325 -22.30 -6.68 -9.27
C ASP A 325 -20.97 -5.94 -9.42
N ILE A 326 -20.32 -6.15 -10.56
CA ILE A 326 -19.01 -5.50 -10.89
C ILE A 326 -19.18 -4.18 -11.64
N SER A 327 -20.39 -3.82 -12.05
CA SER A 327 -20.63 -2.63 -12.89
C SER A 327 -20.25 -1.32 -12.22
N ALA A 328 -20.35 -1.24 -10.89
CA ALA A 328 -20.00 -0.08 -10.07
C ALA A 328 -18.52 -0.08 -9.60
N HIS A 329 -17.75 -1.13 -9.91
CA HIS A 329 -16.41 -1.33 -9.36
C HIS A 329 -15.32 -1.35 -10.45
N LEU A 330 -15.17 -0.25 -11.19
CA LEU A 330 -14.29 -0.14 -12.36
C LEU A 330 -12.80 -0.43 -12.08
N ASN A 331 -12.36 -0.30 -10.83
CA ASN A 331 -10.97 -0.54 -10.42
C ASN A 331 -10.76 -1.90 -9.73
N VAL A 332 -11.74 -2.81 -9.80
CA VAL A 332 -11.66 -4.14 -9.20
C VAL A 332 -11.72 -5.23 -10.26
N ALA A 333 -10.77 -6.13 -10.22
CA ALA A 333 -10.81 -7.40 -10.95
C ALA A 333 -11.36 -8.48 -10.02
N ILE A 334 -12.42 -9.18 -10.44
CA ILE A 334 -12.96 -10.32 -9.70
C ILE A 334 -12.71 -11.59 -10.50
N ASN A 335 -12.04 -12.56 -9.87
CA ASN A 335 -11.74 -13.87 -10.41
C ASN A 335 -12.48 -14.94 -9.60
N GLY A 336 -12.98 -15.97 -10.25
CA GLY A 336 -13.77 -17.03 -9.64
C GLY A 336 -15.17 -17.12 -10.25
N THR A 337 -16.10 -17.77 -9.56
CA THR A 337 -17.46 -17.95 -10.05
C THR A 337 -18.34 -16.81 -9.56
N ILE A 338 -18.62 -15.85 -10.42
CA ILE A 338 -19.48 -14.69 -10.11
C ILE A 338 -20.94 -14.94 -10.51
N ALA A 339 -21.22 -15.91 -11.38
CA ALA A 339 -22.54 -16.28 -11.81
C ALA A 339 -22.73 -17.80 -11.74
N ALA A 340 -23.88 -18.27 -11.29
CA ALA A 340 -24.19 -19.68 -11.17
C ALA A 340 -25.72 -19.91 -11.19
N THR A 341 -26.14 -21.14 -11.56
CA THR A 341 -27.53 -21.58 -11.54
C THR A 341 -27.76 -22.55 -10.38
N HIS A 342 -26.81 -23.42 -10.06
CA HIS A 342 -27.00 -24.50 -9.07
C HIS A 342 -26.80 -24.03 -7.63
N ALA A 343 -27.42 -24.71 -6.68
CA ALA A 343 -27.18 -24.47 -5.26
C ALA A 343 -25.75 -24.82 -4.88
N GLY A 344 -25.09 -23.92 -4.13
CA GLY A 344 -23.72 -24.08 -3.76
C GLY A 344 -23.14 -22.82 -3.15
N THR A 345 -21.90 -22.90 -2.67
CA THR A 345 -21.10 -21.75 -2.25
C THR A 345 -20.00 -21.54 -3.28
N TYR A 346 -19.85 -20.31 -3.73
CA TYR A 346 -18.96 -19.90 -4.82
C TYR A 346 -17.96 -18.88 -4.33
N ASP A 347 -16.70 -19.25 -4.37
CA ASP A 347 -15.60 -18.39 -3.92
C ASP A 347 -15.12 -17.48 -5.05
N VAL A 348 -14.72 -16.26 -4.65
CA VAL A 348 -14.10 -15.28 -5.53
C VAL A 348 -12.87 -14.67 -4.89
N VAL A 349 -11.99 -14.19 -5.75
CA VAL A 349 -10.80 -13.43 -5.41
C VAL A 349 -10.89 -12.07 -6.07
N MET A 350 -10.62 -11.02 -5.30
CA MET A 350 -10.74 -9.63 -5.73
C MET A 350 -9.41 -8.92 -5.63
N ASP A 351 -8.96 -8.33 -6.72
CA ASP A 351 -7.72 -7.58 -6.82
C ASP A 351 -8.00 -6.16 -7.30
N LEU A 352 -7.20 -5.20 -6.83
CA LEU A 352 -7.19 -3.88 -7.41
C LEU A 352 -6.52 -3.93 -8.79
N ILE A 353 -7.15 -3.35 -9.80
CA ILE A 353 -6.57 -3.23 -11.16
C ILE A 353 -5.36 -2.32 -11.14
N ASP A 354 -5.43 -1.23 -10.36
CA ASP A 354 -4.35 -0.26 -10.22
C ASP A 354 -3.98 -0.04 -8.74
N PRO A 355 -3.18 -0.92 -8.13
CA PRO A 355 -2.76 -0.80 -6.74
C PRO A 355 -1.73 0.33 -6.51
N VAL A 356 -1.20 0.94 -7.57
CA VAL A 356 -0.32 2.11 -7.47
C VAL A 356 -1.13 3.34 -7.07
N ASN A 357 -2.28 3.54 -7.71
CA ASN A 357 -3.12 4.71 -7.54
C ASN A 357 -4.30 4.52 -6.59
N TYR A 358 -4.63 3.28 -6.22
CA TYR A 358 -5.78 2.97 -5.37
C TYR A 358 -5.43 2.04 -4.22
N THR A 359 -6.22 2.12 -3.16
CA THR A 359 -6.24 1.18 -2.03
C THR A 359 -7.67 0.75 -1.77
N TRP A 360 -7.85 -0.38 -1.10
CA TRP A 360 -9.12 -0.70 -0.46
C TRP A 360 -9.44 0.34 0.61
N GLU A 361 -10.69 0.42 1.06
CA GLU A 361 -11.11 1.33 2.14
C GLU A 361 -10.34 1.13 3.45
N ASP A 362 -9.81 -0.06 3.70
CA ASP A 362 -8.95 -0.36 4.85
C ASP A 362 -7.48 0.10 4.67
N GLY A 363 -7.17 0.78 3.56
CA GLY A 363 -5.84 1.29 3.24
C GLY A 363 -4.86 0.25 2.69
N THR A 364 -5.27 -1.03 2.56
CA THR A 364 -4.43 -2.10 2.00
C THR A 364 -4.55 -2.18 0.49
N THR A 365 -3.60 -2.89 -0.15
CA THR A 365 -3.63 -3.23 -1.58
C THR A 365 -3.63 -4.74 -1.81
N SER A 366 -3.67 -5.53 -0.73
CA SER A 366 -3.63 -6.98 -0.81
C SER A 366 -4.94 -7.54 -1.39
N THR A 367 -4.84 -8.67 -2.06
CA THR A 367 -5.95 -9.46 -2.54
C THR A 367 -6.99 -9.69 -1.45
N LYS A 368 -8.28 -9.53 -1.79
CA LYS A 368 -9.43 -9.85 -0.95
C LYS A 368 -10.08 -11.14 -1.44
N THR A 369 -10.69 -11.87 -0.54
CA THR A 369 -11.49 -13.04 -0.86
C THR A 369 -12.92 -12.83 -0.39
N GLY A 370 -13.85 -13.42 -1.10
CA GLY A 370 -15.26 -13.40 -0.76
C GLY A 370 -15.94 -14.66 -1.24
N SER A 371 -17.17 -14.88 -0.80
CA SER A 371 -18.01 -15.96 -1.29
C SER A 371 -19.47 -15.53 -1.35
N TRP A 372 -20.24 -16.16 -2.19
CA TRP A 372 -21.68 -16.02 -2.27
C TRP A 372 -22.34 -17.38 -2.40
N THR A 373 -23.64 -17.47 -2.12
CA THR A 373 -24.32 -18.74 -1.97
C THR A 373 -25.66 -18.70 -2.66
N ILE A 374 -25.99 -19.79 -3.39
CA ILE A 374 -27.36 -20.18 -3.76
C ILE A 374 -27.74 -21.27 -2.78
N ARG A 375 -28.71 -20.98 -1.90
CA ARG A 375 -29.23 -21.95 -0.93
C ARG A 375 -30.15 -22.94 -1.64
N LYS A 376 -30.16 -24.19 -1.17
CA LYS A 376 -31.06 -25.21 -1.70
C LYS A 376 -32.53 -24.84 -1.48
N ALA A 377 -33.36 -25.14 -2.45
CA ALA A 377 -34.81 -25.13 -2.28
C ALA A 377 -35.29 -26.40 -1.54
N HIS A 378 -36.57 -26.47 -1.19
CA HIS A 378 -37.10 -27.57 -0.39
C HIS A 378 -38.05 -28.43 -1.19
N LEU A 379 -37.82 -29.76 -1.18
CA LEU A 379 -38.73 -30.77 -1.65
C LEU A 379 -39.43 -31.42 -0.46
N THR A 380 -40.75 -31.68 -0.60
CA THR A 380 -41.52 -32.44 0.39
C THR A 380 -41.88 -33.79 -0.19
N ALA A 381 -41.36 -34.85 0.44
CA ALA A 381 -41.68 -36.22 0.09
C ALA A 381 -42.75 -36.75 1.06
N THR A 382 -43.93 -37.05 0.54
CA THR A 382 -45.11 -37.46 1.32
C THR A 382 -45.47 -38.89 0.98
N TYR A 383 -45.67 -39.72 2.00
CA TYR A 383 -46.43 -40.96 1.86
C TYR A 383 -47.91 -40.66 2.19
N GLU A 384 -48.79 -40.79 1.20
CA GLU A 384 -50.20 -40.40 1.36
C GLU A 384 -51.02 -41.43 2.19
N GLY A 385 -50.34 -42.53 2.54
CA GLY A 385 -51.03 -43.63 3.20
C GLY A 385 -51.91 -44.46 2.23
N GLU A 386 -52.31 -45.66 2.63
CA GLU A 386 -53.19 -46.52 1.90
C GLU A 386 -53.81 -47.55 2.84
N THR A 387 -54.92 -48.16 2.39
CA THR A 387 -55.54 -49.29 3.09
C THR A 387 -55.45 -50.56 2.23
N VAL A 388 -54.89 -51.64 2.80
CA VAL A 388 -54.73 -52.95 2.14
C VAL A 388 -55.32 -54.07 3.01
N GLU A 389 -55.69 -55.16 2.42
CA GLU A 389 -56.11 -56.39 3.13
C GLU A 389 -54.88 -57.21 3.49
N GLU A 390 -54.93 -57.90 4.62
CA GLU A 390 -53.87 -58.81 5.06
C GLU A 390 -53.52 -59.79 3.93
N GLY A 391 -52.18 -59.91 3.68
CA GLY A 391 -51.63 -60.75 2.60
C GLY A 391 -51.60 -60.10 1.22
N LYS A 392 -52.03 -58.85 1.09
CA LYS A 392 -51.88 -58.06 -0.14
C LYS A 392 -50.65 -57.15 -0.02
N ALA A 393 -49.92 -57.02 -1.12
CA ALA A 393 -48.76 -56.09 -1.17
C ALA A 393 -49.27 -54.65 -1.28
N PRO A 394 -48.79 -53.71 -0.42
CA PRO A 394 -49.09 -52.30 -0.53
C PRO A 394 -48.37 -51.69 -1.76
N LYS A 395 -48.93 -50.62 -2.32
CA LYS A 395 -48.39 -49.92 -3.49
C LYS A 395 -47.31 -48.93 -3.10
N LEU A 396 -47.30 -48.45 -1.84
CA LEU A 396 -46.34 -47.53 -1.25
C LEU A 396 -46.08 -46.29 -2.12
N LYS A 397 -47.15 -45.65 -2.58
CA LYS A 397 -47.05 -44.47 -3.46
C LYS A 397 -46.45 -43.29 -2.70
N LEU A 398 -45.32 -42.77 -3.17
CA LEU A 398 -44.71 -41.52 -2.72
C LEU A 398 -45.07 -40.38 -3.68
N THR A 399 -45.35 -39.21 -3.13
CA THR A 399 -45.52 -37.97 -3.89
C THR A 399 -44.40 -36.99 -3.44
N VAL A 400 -43.66 -36.43 -4.41
CA VAL A 400 -42.64 -35.39 -4.16
C VAL A 400 -43.12 -34.10 -4.80
N THR A 401 -43.18 -33.05 -3.99
CA THR A 401 -43.61 -31.70 -4.41
C THR A 401 -42.59 -30.67 -4.00
N GLY A 402 -42.62 -29.44 -4.59
CA GLY A 402 -41.73 -28.34 -4.26
C GLY A 402 -40.70 -28.06 -5.34
N PHE A 403 -40.73 -28.76 -6.47
CA PHE A 403 -39.85 -28.42 -7.59
C PHE A 403 -40.14 -27.00 -8.09
N VAL A 404 -39.07 -26.23 -8.33
CA VAL A 404 -39.14 -24.87 -8.86
C VAL A 404 -38.90 -24.85 -10.36
N ASN A 405 -39.17 -23.71 -11.02
CA ASN A 405 -38.93 -23.49 -12.45
C ASN A 405 -39.47 -24.58 -13.41
N GLY A 406 -40.54 -25.32 -12.99
CA GLY A 406 -41.09 -26.40 -13.81
C GLY A 406 -40.28 -27.69 -13.86
N GLU A 407 -39.29 -27.83 -13.01
CA GLU A 407 -38.49 -29.05 -12.86
C GLU A 407 -39.37 -30.23 -12.37
N THR A 408 -38.88 -31.41 -12.61
CA THR A 408 -39.49 -32.68 -12.21
C THR A 408 -38.41 -33.61 -11.64
N ALA A 409 -38.82 -34.75 -11.13
CA ALA A 409 -37.89 -35.82 -10.70
C ALA A 409 -36.90 -36.26 -11.80
N ASP A 410 -37.30 -36.13 -13.08
CA ASP A 410 -36.43 -36.52 -14.21
C ASP A 410 -35.47 -35.41 -14.65
N THR A 411 -35.75 -34.17 -14.31
CA THR A 411 -34.98 -32.99 -14.77
C THR A 411 -34.21 -32.32 -13.68
N ALA A 412 -34.53 -32.51 -12.39
CA ALA A 412 -33.83 -31.90 -11.28
C ALA A 412 -32.41 -32.45 -11.17
N TYR A 413 -31.48 -31.53 -10.94
CA TYR A 413 -30.03 -31.80 -10.92
C TYR A 413 -29.67 -32.82 -9.83
N GLN A 414 -29.00 -33.93 -10.21
CA GLN A 414 -28.56 -35.00 -9.33
C GLN A 414 -29.67 -35.57 -8.42
N TYR A 415 -30.88 -35.65 -8.94
CA TYR A 415 -32.03 -36.17 -8.19
C TYR A 415 -31.96 -37.70 -8.05
N THR A 416 -32.19 -38.18 -6.82
CA THR A 416 -32.46 -39.57 -6.49
C THR A 416 -33.71 -39.60 -5.63
N ALA A 417 -34.69 -40.44 -6.00
CA ALA A 417 -35.95 -40.48 -5.30
C ALA A 417 -35.82 -40.99 -3.85
N PRO A 418 -36.60 -40.43 -2.91
CA PRO A 418 -36.79 -41.02 -1.59
C PRO A 418 -37.45 -42.41 -1.67
N THR A 419 -37.24 -43.23 -0.65
CA THR A 419 -37.80 -44.58 -0.55
C THR A 419 -38.55 -44.75 0.78
N LEU A 420 -39.43 -45.77 0.81
CA LEU A 420 -40.01 -46.26 2.07
C LEU A 420 -39.31 -47.56 2.46
N THR A 421 -39.06 -47.74 3.75
CA THR A 421 -38.64 -49.03 4.29
C THR A 421 -39.78 -50.04 4.15
N ALA A 422 -39.47 -51.29 3.81
CA ALA A 422 -40.49 -52.34 3.69
C ALA A 422 -41.37 -52.40 4.95
N PRO A 423 -42.70 -52.25 4.79
CA PRO A 423 -43.59 -52.13 5.93
C PRO A 423 -43.86 -53.48 6.61
N ASP A 424 -44.20 -53.42 7.90
CA ASP A 424 -44.93 -54.51 8.53
C ASP A 424 -46.34 -54.53 7.95
N VAL A 425 -46.76 -55.70 7.45
CA VAL A 425 -48.10 -55.93 6.85
C VAL A 425 -49.02 -56.76 7.76
N SER A 426 -48.68 -56.82 9.05
CA SER A 426 -49.62 -57.36 10.06
C SER A 426 -50.85 -56.43 10.20
N VAL A 427 -52.02 -57.02 10.62
CA VAL A 427 -53.24 -56.25 10.80
C VAL A 427 -53.01 -55.12 11.83
N GLY A 428 -53.27 -53.88 11.44
CA GLY A 428 -53.10 -52.69 12.26
C GLY A 428 -52.74 -51.44 11.43
N ASP A 429 -52.50 -50.36 12.11
CA ASP A 429 -52.10 -49.10 11.51
C ASP A 429 -50.52 -48.97 11.69
N HIS A 430 -49.82 -48.79 10.57
CA HIS A 430 -48.40 -48.68 10.50
C HIS A 430 -48.02 -47.30 9.93
N GLU A 431 -47.34 -46.48 10.73
CA GLU A 431 -46.83 -45.18 10.28
C GLU A 431 -45.54 -45.39 9.48
N LEU A 432 -45.50 -44.89 8.26
CA LEU A 432 -44.36 -44.99 7.37
C LEU A 432 -43.88 -43.59 7.00
N THR A 433 -42.59 -43.31 7.26
CA THR A 433 -41.94 -42.05 6.90
C THR A 433 -41.00 -42.30 5.72
N PRO A 434 -41.10 -41.52 4.64
CA PRO A 434 -40.13 -41.57 3.56
C PRO A 434 -38.72 -41.24 4.08
N THR A 435 -37.72 -41.87 3.50
CA THR A 435 -36.30 -41.65 3.88
C THR A 435 -35.39 -41.65 2.67
N GLY A 436 -34.18 -41.11 2.81
CA GLY A 436 -33.21 -41.06 1.73
C GLY A 436 -33.60 -40.05 0.65
N GLY A 437 -33.14 -40.28 -0.55
CA GLY A 437 -33.26 -39.33 -1.63
C GLY A 437 -32.17 -38.26 -1.55
N THR A 438 -31.75 -37.77 -2.67
CA THR A 438 -30.76 -36.67 -2.77
C THR A 438 -31.10 -35.79 -3.97
N ALA A 439 -30.77 -34.53 -3.89
CA ALA A 439 -30.78 -33.63 -5.04
C ALA A 439 -29.69 -32.59 -4.89
N GLY A 440 -29.11 -32.16 -6.00
CA GLY A 440 -28.06 -31.15 -5.99
C GLY A 440 -28.58 -29.83 -5.45
N ASP A 441 -29.75 -29.42 -5.90
CA ASP A 441 -30.30 -28.08 -5.65
C ASP A 441 -31.44 -28.05 -4.62
N TYR A 442 -31.79 -29.20 -4.02
CA TYR A 442 -32.87 -29.33 -3.06
C TYR A 442 -32.46 -30.08 -1.81
N ASP A 443 -33.10 -29.73 -0.70
CA ASP A 443 -33.15 -30.51 0.53
C ASP A 443 -34.51 -31.13 0.71
N PHE A 444 -34.59 -32.34 1.33
CA PHE A 444 -35.82 -33.06 1.54
C PHE A 444 -36.44 -32.83 2.92
N THR A 445 -37.73 -32.60 2.94
CA THR A 445 -38.60 -32.74 4.11
C THR A 445 -39.50 -33.94 3.92
N TYR A 446 -39.69 -34.76 4.95
CA TYR A 446 -40.43 -35.99 4.88
C TYR A 446 -41.73 -35.90 5.67
N VAL A 447 -42.83 -36.32 5.05
CA VAL A 447 -44.16 -36.35 5.68
C VAL A 447 -44.60 -37.81 5.73
N ALA A 448 -44.82 -38.29 6.94
CA ALA A 448 -45.30 -39.64 7.21
C ALA A 448 -46.79 -39.85 6.78
N GLY A 449 -47.13 -41.08 6.45
CA GLY A 449 -48.50 -41.51 6.22
C GLY A 449 -48.78 -42.88 6.87
N THR A 450 -50.06 -43.23 6.95
CA THR A 450 -50.45 -44.46 7.62
C THR A 450 -50.83 -45.56 6.57
N LEU A 451 -50.10 -46.68 6.66
CA LEU A 451 -50.53 -47.94 6.01
C LEU A 451 -51.51 -48.68 6.95
N LYS A 452 -52.81 -48.76 6.55
CA LYS A 452 -53.83 -49.48 7.30
C LYS A 452 -54.00 -50.88 6.72
N VAL A 453 -53.63 -51.91 7.51
CA VAL A 453 -53.82 -53.31 7.12
C VAL A 453 -55.06 -53.85 7.81
N THR A 454 -56.08 -54.23 7.01
CA THR A 454 -57.36 -54.78 7.49
C THR A 454 -57.39 -56.29 7.32
N LYS A 455 -58.10 -56.99 8.20
CA LYS A 455 -58.35 -58.44 8.01
C LYS A 455 -58.95 -58.69 6.66
N ALA A 456 -58.50 -59.76 5.99
CA ALA A 456 -59.14 -60.27 4.80
C ALA A 456 -60.60 -60.63 5.08
N ALA A 457 -61.52 -60.20 4.22
CA ALA A 457 -62.91 -60.54 4.34
C ALA A 457 -63.09 -62.05 4.23
N VAL A 458 -63.57 -62.68 5.30
CA VAL A 458 -63.95 -64.09 5.26
C VAL A 458 -65.18 -64.16 4.38
N GLN A 459 -65.09 -64.71 3.17
CA GLN A 459 -66.28 -65.06 2.37
C GLN A 459 -67.10 -66.07 3.16
N PRO A 460 -68.41 -65.84 3.31
CA PRO A 460 -69.34 -66.87 3.87
C PRO A 460 -69.27 -68.07 2.96
N GLY A 461 -68.81 -69.21 3.50
CA GLY A 461 -68.81 -70.48 2.78
C GLY A 461 -70.15 -70.87 2.22
N GLY A 462 -70.29 -71.07 0.91
CA GLY A 462 -71.44 -71.67 0.27
C GLY A 462 -71.61 -73.10 0.78
N GLN A 463 -72.76 -73.37 1.37
CA GLN A 463 -73.21 -74.73 1.73
C GLN A 463 -73.17 -75.62 0.49
N SER A 464 -72.35 -76.65 0.54
CA SER A 464 -72.45 -77.79 -0.41
C SER A 464 -73.21 -78.87 0.23
N ASN A 465 -74.38 -79.16 -0.40
CA ASN A 465 -75.22 -80.29 -0.07
C ASN A 465 -74.62 -81.60 -0.48
N ASN A 466 -74.67 -82.50 0.44
CA ASN A 466 -74.30 -83.90 0.47
C ASN A 466 -75.09 -84.72 -0.57
N GLN A 467 -74.49 -85.63 -1.30
CA GLN A 467 -75.02 -86.98 -1.46
C GLN A 467 -73.92 -87.99 -1.91
N SER A 468 -73.75 -88.90 -1.07
CA SER A 468 -73.50 -90.33 -1.08
C SER A 468 -73.26 -91.01 -2.42
N GLY A 469 -72.25 -91.85 -2.45
CA GLY A 469 -72.09 -92.88 -3.47
C GLY A 469 -70.73 -93.61 -3.38
N SER A 470 -70.82 -94.66 -2.68
CA SER A 470 -69.93 -95.78 -2.32
C SER A 470 -69.09 -96.35 -3.44
N GLN A 471 -67.98 -96.92 -3.00
CA GLN A 471 -67.27 -98.15 -3.38
C GLN A 471 -66.07 -98.05 -4.32
N ASN A 472 -64.96 -98.37 -3.72
CA ASN A 472 -64.16 -99.62 -3.86
C ASN A 472 -63.07 -99.65 -4.97
N GLY A 473 -61.91 -100.03 -4.55
CA GLY A 473 -60.97 -100.74 -5.38
C GLY A 473 -59.64 -100.15 -5.47
N SER A 474 -58.84 -100.50 -4.51
CA SER A 474 -57.74 -101.39 -4.47
C SER A 474 -56.47 -101.04 -5.26
N GLN A 475 -55.44 -100.94 -4.47
CA GLN A 475 -54.10 -101.51 -4.68
C GLN A 475 -53.13 -100.89 -5.71
N GLY A 476 -51.99 -100.68 -5.13
CA GLY A 476 -50.69 -101.04 -5.65
C GLY A 476 -49.82 -99.89 -5.93
N GLY A 477 -48.98 -99.68 -5.11
CA GLY A 477 -47.68 -100.27 -4.97
C GLY A 477 -46.65 -99.34 -5.44
N SER A 478 -45.91 -98.98 -4.52
CA SER A 478 -44.49 -99.23 -4.38
C SER A 478 -43.52 -98.17 -4.95
N GLN A 479 -42.88 -97.58 -4.02
CA GLN A 479 -41.48 -97.50 -3.81
C GLN A 479 -40.57 -96.92 -4.88
N GLY A 480 -39.72 -96.05 -4.35
CA GLY A 480 -38.35 -96.07 -4.63
C GLY A 480 -37.80 -94.68 -4.78
N ASN A 481 -37.39 -94.09 -3.73
CA ASN A 481 -36.06 -94.13 -3.16
C ASN A 481 -35.00 -93.60 -4.04
N ASN A 482 -34.38 -92.71 -3.51
CA ASN A 482 -32.90 -92.50 -3.33
C ASN A 482 -32.14 -91.60 -4.27
N GLN A 483 -31.68 -90.58 -3.63
CA GLN A 483 -30.22 -90.35 -3.35
C GLN A 483 -29.35 -89.90 -4.54
N GLN A 484 -28.92 -88.80 -4.36
CA GLN A 484 -27.53 -88.48 -3.91
C GLN A 484 -26.51 -88.26 -5.03
N ARG A 485 -25.79 -87.24 -4.80
CA ARG A 485 -24.39 -87.01 -4.93
C ARG A 485 -23.81 -86.52 -6.24
N ASN A 486 -23.21 -85.41 -6.04
CA ASN A 486 -21.78 -85.11 -6.08
C ASN A 486 -21.03 -85.18 -7.41
N GLU A 487 -20.35 -84.16 -7.51
CA GLU A 487 -18.91 -84.01 -7.81
C GLU A 487 -18.52 -83.47 -9.17
N THR A 488 -17.84 -82.38 -9.00
CA THR A 488 -16.49 -82.06 -9.53
C THR A 488 -16.22 -82.12 -11.01
N GLY A 489 -15.49 -81.07 -11.41
CA GLY A 489 -14.52 -81.10 -12.50
C GLY A 489 -14.55 -79.76 -13.29
N LYS A 490 -13.79 -78.83 -12.92
CA LYS A 490 -12.41 -78.53 -13.36
C LYS A 490 -12.21 -78.40 -14.86
N THR A 491 -11.83 -77.25 -15.23
CA THR A 491 -10.80 -76.73 -16.11
C THR A 491 -11.27 -75.83 -17.21
N GLU A 492 -10.79 -74.67 -17.15
CA GLU A 492 -9.68 -73.95 -17.75
C GLU A 492 -10.01 -73.03 -18.92
N LYS A 493 -9.58 -71.72 -18.69
CA LYS A 493 -9.00 -70.75 -19.64
C LYS A 493 -9.85 -70.21 -20.79
N THR A 494 -10.03 -68.93 -20.82
CA THR A 494 -9.19 -67.84 -21.31
C THR A 494 -9.98 -66.53 -21.24
N GLY A 495 -9.61 -65.58 -20.61
CA GLY A 495 -8.90 -64.33 -20.84
C GLY A 495 -9.65 -63.31 -21.68
N LYS A 496 -10.17 -62.27 -21.04
CA LYS A 496 -9.97 -60.90 -21.53
C LYS A 496 -10.35 -59.89 -20.44
N LYS A 497 -9.30 -59.22 -20.02
CA LYS A 497 -9.25 -58.12 -19.11
C LYS A 497 -9.85 -56.87 -19.76
N VAL A 498 -10.80 -56.21 -19.15
CA VAL A 498 -11.08 -54.78 -19.39
C VAL A 498 -11.09 -54.08 -18.07
N LYS A 499 -10.04 -53.23 -17.92
CA LYS A 499 -9.88 -52.28 -16.84
C LYS A 499 -10.88 -51.11 -17.02
N SER A 500 -11.56 -50.72 -15.99
CA SER A 500 -12.07 -49.39 -15.85
C SER A 500 -11.98 -48.97 -14.41
N GLY A 501 -10.99 -48.13 -14.15
CA GLY A 501 -10.85 -47.40 -12.93
C GLY A 501 -10.19 -46.09 -13.27
N LYS A 502 -10.96 -45.02 -13.47
CA LYS A 502 -10.42 -43.66 -13.51
C LYS A 502 -10.48 -43.09 -12.10
N LYS A 503 -9.32 -43.12 -11.47
CA LYS A 503 -8.99 -42.27 -10.34
C LYS A 503 -8.78 -40.85 -10.88
N SER A 504 -9.50 -39.87 -10.38
CA SER A 504 -9.23 -38.46 -10.57
C SER A 504 -7.89 -38.13 -9.91
N VAL A 505 -6.93 -37.76 -10.71
CA VAL A 505 -5.64 -37.23 -10.25
C VAL A 505 -5.69 -35.74 -10.40
N ILE A 506 -5.63 -35.03 -9.28
CA ILE A 506 -5.39 -33.59 -9.25
C ILE A 506 -3.93 -33.40 -9.72
N PRO A 507 -3.66 -32.55 -10.73
CA PRO A 507 -2.29 -32.30 -11.17
C PRO A 507 -1.52 -31.52 -10.09
N ASP A 508 -0.34 -32.02 -9.80
CA ASP A 508 0.66 -31.34 -8.97
C ASP A 508 1.15 -30.07 -9.69
N MET A 509 0.97 -28.92 -9.05
CA MET A 509 1.31 -27.59 -9.57
C MET A 509 2.82 -27.28 -9.49
N SER A 510 3.67 -28.25 -9.24
CA SER A 510 5.13 -28.08 -9.18
C SER A 510 5.88 -28.44 -10.47
N ASP A 511 5.20 -28.80 -11.55
CA ASP A 511 5.83 -29.16 -12.81
C ASP A 511 6.06 -27.93 -13.70
N PRO A 512 7.32 -27.60 -14.07
CA PRO A 512 7.65 -26.43 -14.89
C PRO A 512 7.05 -26.43 -16.31
N ALA A 513 6.53 -27.56 -16.78
CA ALA A 513 5.92 -27.67 -18.09
C ALA A 513 4.52 -27.07 -18.20
N VAL A 514 3.87 -26.73 -17.09
CA VAL A 514 2.52 -26.14 -17.07
C VAL A 514 2.56 -24.60 -17.14
N ILE A 515 3.72 -23.99 -16.86
CA ILE A 515 3.86 -22.52 -16.85
C ILE A 515 4.02 -21.93 -18.26
N SER A 516 4.38 -22.73 -19.25
CA SER A 516 4.63 -22.25 -20.62
C SER A 516 3.38 -22.05 -21.48
N THR A 517 2.21 -22.51 -21.06
CA THR A 517 0.97 -22.40 -21.83
C THR A 517 0.05 -21.25 -21.41
N VAL A 518 0.34 -20.58 -20.29
CA VAL A 518 -0.43 -19.39 -19.84
C VAL A 518 0.25 -18.08 -20.24
N ALA A 519 1.53 -18.10 -20.62
CA ALA A 519 2.29 -16.90 -21.01
C ALA A 519 2.11 -16.49 -22.49
N GLY A 520 1.31 -17.20 -23.26
CA GLY A 520 1.16 -16.97 -24.70
C GLY A 520 0.10 -15.96 -25.14
N PHE A 521 -0.67 -15.37 -24.23
CA PHE A 521 -1.83 -14.53 -24.60
C PHE A 521 -1.73 -13.04 -24.22
N THR A 522 -0.61 -12.53 -23.70
CA THR A 522 -0.49 -11.13 -23.26
C THR A 522 0.58 -10.28 -23.96
N VAL A 523 1.13 -10.70 -25.10
CA VAL A 523 2.19 -9.92 -25.80
C VAL A 523 1.72 -9.33 -27.16
N ALA A 524 0.46 -9.34 -27.49
CA ALA A 524 -0.01 -8.79 -28.76
C ALA A 524 -0.56 -7.34 -28.72
N SER A 525 -0.63 -6.67 -27.55
CA SER A 525 -1.24 -5.34 -27.45
C SER A 525 -0.32 -4.19 -27.00
N VAL A 526 0.98 -4.41 -26.74
CA VAL A 526 1.91 -3.35 -26.33
C VAL A 526 2.91 -2.94 -27.43
N GLY A 527 2.88 -3.58 -28.59
CA GLY A 527 3.81 -3.33 -29.70
C GLY A 527 3.51 -2.13 -30.60
N SER A 528 2.40 -1.40 -30.42
CA SER A 528 1.97 -0.38 -31.40
C SER A 528 2.10 1.08 -30.95
N ILE A 529 2.60 1.38 -29.75
CA ILE A 529 2.74 2.75 -29.24
C ILE A 529 4.20 3.27 -29.22
N ALA A 530 5.19 2.42 -29.40
CA ALA A 530 6.61 2.81 -29.38
C ALA A 530 7.17 3.31 -30.75
N ALA A 531 6.42 3.24 -31.83
CA ALA A 531 6.90 3.66 -33.17
C ALA A 531 6.56 5.13 -33.56
N GLY A 532 5.90 5.89 -32.66
CA GLY A 532 5.41 7.26 -32.96
C GLY A 532 6.33 8.40 -32.54
N ILE A 533 7.42 8.19 -31.80
CA ILE A 533 8.21 9.27 -31.18
C ILE A 533 9.60 9.51 -31.83
N ALA A 534 10.02 8.69 -32.79
CA ALA A 534 11.38 8.78 -33.34
C ALA A 534 11.52 9.67 -34.60
N LEU A 535 10.51 10.44 -35.02
CA LEU A 535 10.56 11.20 -36.31
C LEU A 535 10.30 12.71 -36.18
N ARG A 536 10.67 13.35 -35.03
CA ARG A 536 10.65 14.81 -34.93
C ARG A 536 11.89 15.39 -34.24
N LYS A 537 13.07 15.13 -34.83
CA LYS A 537 14.28 15.92 -34.60
C LYS A 537 15.13 15.96 -35.87
N ARG A 538 14.69 16.72 -36.85
CA ARG A 538 15.53 17.35 -37.89
C ARG A 538 14.63 18.25 -38.77
N ALA A 539 14.48 19.47 -38.36
CA ALA A 539 14.46 20.64 -39.24
C ALA A 539 14.58 21.88 -38.33
#